data_2a8a5d64d49ae57fe66584cda9942fc9
#
_entry.id   2a8a5d64d49ae57fe66584cda9942fc9
#
_cell.length_a   1.000
_cell.length_b   1.000
_cell.length_c   1.000
_cell.angle_alpha   90.00
_cell.angle_beta   90.00
_cell.angle_gamma   90.00
#
_symmetry.space_group_name_H-M   'P 1'
#
loop_
_entity.id
_entity.type
_entity.pdbx_description
1 polymer ?
#
loop_
_entity_poly.entity_id
_entity_poly.type
_entity_poly.pdbx_seq_one_letter_code
_entity_poly.pdbx_strand_id
1 'polypeptide(L)'
;MPRYSRKNFVCSQSLGRSRNGHRHPTAELARRVRQSAPVGNGKILTFTVYATQNVEDEADIVRELNMGDHTVPLLLITANVGSVFENRGGLEERWMREILSTIARFKAKFVAVHFQESGGKNSGEDSLQNVREFVRIFLGQAQLRERYDRVRAWFDQDYRRQEHYTALGCIYLVSRSLKDISLWDFEEATFKRLEDGEHISVGSLLDVPFLEKAKFPLDFFPKFKWSRKGFLRTRWKISKCIFDLLNIHLFHDASNLVSIEMTPSEYTNNRKRALDHVLDRLHHSSIPLVPHILFGDFNFRLDNKRVVETLCAGLPQQHIRKDGESSPSKIVFRDRKKADKVFLTLEPRIFKFHDESIFRYHNGKKFSKYNKEFDAFKDRLFEFDISFIPSCF
;
A
#
# COMPACT_ATOMS: atom_id res chain seq x y z
N MET A 1 14.26 -16.40 23.37
CA MET A 1 12.90 -16.26 22.82
C MET A 1 12.28 -15.00 23.40
N PRO A 2 12.07 -13.92 22.65
CA PRO A 2 11.40 -12.73 23.16
C PRO A 2 9.87 -12.94 23.08
N ARG A 3 9.20 -12.63 24.18
CA ARG A 3 7.73 -12.67 24.30
C ARG A 3 7.12 -11.55 23.44
N TYR A 4 6.36 -11.90 22.41
CA TYR A 4 5.61 -10.95 21.62
C TYR A 4 4.29 -10.58 22.32
N SER A 5 4.12 -9.28 22.58
CA SER A 5 2.89 -8.71 23.11
C SER A 5 1.80 -8.72 22.03
N ARG A 6 0.68 -9.38 22.33
CA ARG A 6 -0.54 -9.36 21.50
C ARG A 6 -1.17 -7.97 21.54
N LYS A 7 -1.32 -7.33 20.40
CA LYS A 7 -2.21 -6.17 20.26
C LYS A 7 -3.04 -6.31 18.99
N ASN A 8 -4.34 -6.31 19.18
CA ASN A 8 -5.36 -6.46 18.16
C ASN A 8 -5.57 -5.15 17.40
N PHE A 9 -5.76 -5.24 16.07
CA PHE A 9 -6.33 -4.18 15.28
C PHE A 9 -7.81 -4.09 15.60
N VAL A 10 -8.17 -3.12 16.37
CA VAL A 10 -9.57 -2.77 16.63
C VAL A 10 -9.66 -1.28 16.39
N CYS A 11 -10.45 -0.86 15.41
CA CYS A 11 -10.99 0.48 15.42
C CYS A 11 -12.05 0.49 16.55
N SER A 12 -11.60 0.62 17.80
CA SER A 12 -12.45 0.81 18.95
C SER A 12 -11.96 2.04 19.69
N GLN A 13 -12.80 3.04 19.75
CA GLN A 13 -12.68 4.09 20.76
C GLN A 13 -13.26 3.55 22.05
N SER A 14 -12.45 3.43 23.10
CA SER A 14 -12.93 3.45 24.47
C SER A 14 -12.60 4.82 25.03
N LEU A 15 -13.61 5.65 25.21
CA LEU A 15 -13.53 6.92 25.94
C LEU A 15 -13.40 6.63 27.43
N GLY A 16 -12.17 6.69 27.97
CA GLY A 16 -11.93 6.88 29.39
C GLY A 16 -12.24 8.32 29.76
N ARG A 17 -13.20 8.57 30.63
CA ARG A 17 -13.43 9.89 31.25
C ARG A 17 -12.15 10.32 31.98
N SER A 18 -11.52 11.37 31.48
CA SER A 18 -10.53 12.16 32.23
C SER A 18 -11.02 13.59 32.33
N ARG A 19 -11.06 14.07 33.57
CA ARG A 19 -11.38 15.48 33.87
C ARG A 19 -10.18 16.36 33.52
N ASN A 20 -10.49 17.48 32.86
CA ASN A 20 -9.71 18.71 32.69
C ASN A 20 -8.39 18.63 31.89
N GLY A 21 -8.42 19.19 30.71
CA GLY A 21 -7.27 19.59 29.91
C GLY A 21 -7.57 19.53 28.41
N HIS A 22 -7.70 20.68 27.77
CA HIS A 22 -7.86 20.77 26.32
C HIS A 22 -6.69 20.11 25.59
N ARG A 23 -6.91 18.92 25.05
CA ARG A 23 -6.05 18.27 24.05
C ARG A 23 -6.89 17.94 22.84
N HIS A 24 -6.40 18.31 21.67
CA HIS A 24 -7.02 18.03 20.39
C HIS A 24 -7.32 16.52 20.20
N PRO A 25 -8.53 16.14 19.75
CA PRO A 25 -8.95 14.73 19.57
C PRO A 25 -8.18 13.96 18.51
N THR A 26 -7.54 14.63 17.55
CA THR A 26 -6.75 14.04 16.44
C THR A 26 -5.58 13.17 16.86
N ALA A 27 -5.04 13.35 18.07
CA ALA A 27 -3.89 12.58 18.56
C ALA A 27 -4.24 11.17 19.03
N GLU A 28 -5.50 10.83 19.28
CA GLU A 28 -5.91 9.57 19.89
C GLU A 28 -6.31 8.48 18.87
N LEU A 29 -6.80 8.87 17.69
CA LEU A 29 -7.09 7.93 16.58
C LEU A 29 -5.80 7.34 15.99
N ALA A 30 -4.71 8.11 15.98
CA ALA A 30 -3.41 7.72 15.44
C ALA A 30 -2.66 6.65 16.28
N ARG A 31 -3.04 6.41 17.53
CA ARG A 31 -2.23 5.59 18.47
C ARG A 31 -2.40 4.08 18.37
N ARG A 32 -3.24 3.52 17.51
CA ARG A 32 -3.61 2.09 17.56
C ARG A 32 -3.31 1.23 16.34
N VAL A 33 -2.55 1.71 15.37
CA VAL A 33 -2.10 0.88 14.23
C VAL A 33 -0.77 0.22 14.56
N ARG A 34 -0.75 -1.08 14.80
CA ARG A 34 0.49 -1.87 15.01
C ARG A 34 0.61 -3.01 14.02
N GLN A 35 1.84 -3.24 13.63
CA GLN A 35 2.29 -4.08 12.54
C GLN A 35 2.86 -5.42 12.98
N SER A 36 2.95 -6.37 12.04
CA SER A 36 3.63 -7.64 12.17
C SER A 36 5.11 -7.51 11.80
N ALA A 37 5.97 -8.22 12.54
CA ALA A 37 7.42 -8.26 12.34
C ALA A 37 7.80 -9.09 11.09
N PRO A 38 8.98 -8.83 10.48
CA PRO A 38 9.44 -9.52 9.29
C PRO A 38 9.88 -10.95 9.59
N VAL A 39 9.60 -11.86 8.67
CA VAL A 39 10.17 -13.20 8.62
C VAL A 39 11.14 -13.25 7.43
N GLY A 40 12.35 -13.70 7.71
CA GLY A 40 13.54 -13.84 6.88
C GLY A 40 13.43 -13.66 5.36
N ASN A 41 14.38 -12.94 4.80
CA ASN A 41 14.75 -12.75 3.36
C ASN A 41 13.64 -12.72 2.29
N GLY A 42 12.37 -12.50 2.65
CA GLY A 42 11.25 -12.27 1.75
C GLY A 42 10.82 -10.80 1.78
N LYS A 43 10.30 -10.28 0.68
CA LYS A 43 9.72 -8.93 0.62
C LYS A 43 8.67 -8.76 1.72
N ILE A 44 8.84 -7.75 2.53
CA ILE A 44 8.00 -7.40 3.67
C ILE A 44 6.63 -6.97 3.16
N LEU A 45 5.56 -7.48 3.77
CA LEU A 45 4.23 -6.91 3.64
C LEU A 45 4.24 -5.53 4.29
N THR A 46 4.18 -4.48 3.48
CA THR A 46 4.16 -3.10 3.94
C THR A 46 2.72 -2.61 3.97
N PHE A 47 2.32 -2.05 5.10
CA PHE A 47 1.00 -1.43 5.26
C PHE A 47 1.21 0.09 5.36
N THR A 48 0.79 0.82 4.34
CA THR A 48 0.68 2.27 4.41
C THR A 48 -0.78 2.63 4.22
N VAL A 49 -1.37 3.30 5.19
CA VAL A 49 -2.77 3.69 5.18
C VAL A 49 -2.85 5.21 5.31
N TYR A 50 -3.52 5.85 4.37
CA TYR A 50 -3.81 7.28 4.39
C TYR A 50 -5.32 7.50 4.42
N ALA A 51 -5.77 8.52 5.13
CA ALA A 51 -7.16 8.94 5.17
C ALA A 51 -7.29 10.42 4.82
N THR A 52 -8.37 10.81 4.15
CA THR A 52 -8.62 12.21 3.80
C THR A 52 -9.18 12.99 4.98
N GLN A 53 -8.78 14.26 5.13
CA GLN A 53 -9.17 15.14 6.24
C GLN A 53 -10.39 16.03 5.96
N ASN A 54 -11.00 16.00 4.79
CA ASN A 54 -12.08 16.93 4.43
C ASN A 54 -13.44 16.48 4.94
N VAL A 55 -13.68 16.62 6.24
CA VAL A 55 -15.03 16.70 6.80
C VAL A 55 -15.02 17.80 7.83
N GLU A 56 -15.83 18.83 7.63
CA GLU A 56 -15.98 19.97 8.56
C GLU A 56 -16.47 19.57 9.95
N ASP A 57 -16.81 18.27 10.16
CA ASP A 57 -17.21 17.66 11.41
C ASP A 57 -16.54 16.32 11.68
N GLU A 58 -15.22 16.33 12.01
CA GLU A 58 -14.55 15.18 12.63
C GLU A 58 -15.33 14.65 13.85
N ALA A 59 -15.99 15.53 14.58
CA ALA A 59 -16.81 15.19 15.74
C ALA A 59 -18.06 14.37 15.36
N ASP A 60 -18.66 14.59 14.22
CA ASP A 60 -19.87 13.87 13.80
C ASP A 60 -19.55 12.49 13.21
N ILE A 61 -18.44 12.34 12.47
CA ILE A 61 -17.95 11.01 12.06
C ILE A 61 -17.60 10.16 13.28
N VAL A 62 -16.94 10.75 14.27
CA VAL A 62 -16.60 10.08 15.52
C VAL A 62 -17.85 9.76 16.33
N ARG A 63 -18.88 10.62 16.32
CA ARG A 63 -20.18 10.38 16.94
C ARG A 63 -20.98 9.31 16.21
N GLU A 64 -21.02 9.30 14.89
CA GLU A 64 -21.69 8.27 14.10
C GLU A 64 -21.00 6.89 14.22
N LEU A 65 -19.67 6.85 14.33
CA LEU A 65 -18.91 5.63 14.62
C LEU A 65 -19.12 5.11 16.05
N ASN A 66 -19.53 5.99 16.99
CA ASN A 66 -19.77 5.65 18.39
C ASN A 66 -21.23 5.26 18.73
N MET A 67 -22.09 5.06 17.76
CA MET A 67 -23.46 4.63 18.00
C MET A 67 -23.55 3.15 18.39
N GLY A 68 -23.32 2.89 19.68
CA GLY A 68 -23.57 1.60 20.33
C GLY A 68 -22.36 0.65 20.35
N ASP A 69 -22.39 -0.30 21.22
CA ASP A 69 -21.35 -1.32 21.57
C ASP A 69 -20.83 -2.23 20.41
N HIS A 70 -21.01 -1.84 19.15
CA HIS A 70 -20.75 -2.67 17.98
C HIS A 70 -19.63 -2.12 17.10
N THR A 71 -18.39 -2.25 17.55
CA THR A 71 -17.23 -2.05 16.69
C THR A 71 -17.10 -3.20 15.69
N VAL A 72 -16.92 -2.87 14.41
CA VAL A 72 -16.61 -3.86 13.36
C VAL A 72 -15.09 -3.86 13.14
N PRO A 73 -14.38 -4.94 13.49
CA PRO A 73 -12.95 -5.05 13.22
C PRO A 73 -12.70 -5.21 11.72
N LEU A 74 -11.95 -4.27 11.15
CA LEU A 74 -11.48 -4.27 9.76
C LEU A 74 -10.01 -4.66 9.72
N LEU A 75 -9.61 -5.42 8.70
CA LEU A 75 -8.21 -5.69 8.38
C LEU A 75 -7.93 -5.24 6.95
N LEU A 76 -7.05 -4.25 6.81
CA LEU A 76 -6.64 -3.71 5.52
C LEU A 76 -5.21 -4.15 5.24
N ILE A 77 -4.99 -4.80 4.11
CA ILE A 77 -3.70 -5.35 3.69
C ILE A 77 -3.38 -4.81 2.30
N THR A 78 -2.16 -4.36 2.09
CA THR A 78 -1.66 -4.07 0.74
C THR A 78 -0.38 -4.83 0.46
N ALA A 79 -0.22 -5.32 -0.77
CA ALA A 79 0.94 -6.09 -1.18
C ALA A 79 1.28 -5.88 -2.66
N ASN A 80 2.48 -5.39 -2.94
CA ASN A 80 3.06 -5.54 -4.27
C ASN A 80 3.54 -7.00 -4.42
N VAL A 81 2.89 -7.75 -5.30
CA VAL A 81 3.08 -9.20 -5.47
C VAL A 81 3.85 -9.57 -6.74
N GLY A 82 4.47 -8.61 -7.42
CA GLY A 82 5.21 -8.87 -8.66
C GLY A 82 6.22 -10.00 -8.53
N SER A 83 7.03 -10.00 -7.46
CA SER A 83 8.02 -11.07 -7.22
C SER A 83 7.40 -12.42 -6.82
N VAL A 84 6.19 -12.42 -6.25
CA VAL A 84 5.46 -13.65 -5.91
C VAL A 84 5.10 -14.39 -7.18
N PHE A 85 4.59 -13.68 -8.20
CA PHE A 85 4.26 -14.27 -9.49
C PHE A 85 5.49 -14.68 -10.32
N GLU A 86 6.64 -14.03 -10.11
CA GLU A 86 7.89 -14.39 -10.78
C GLU A 86 8.55 -15.66 -10.18
N ASN A 87 8.23 -15.98 -8.92
CA ASN A 87 8.80 -17.16 -8.22
C ASN A 87 7.69 -17.93 -7.50
N ARG A 88 6.83 -18.56 -8.27
CA ARG A 88 5.65 -19.28 -7.77
C ARG A 88 5.96 -20.46 -6.85
N GLY A 89 7.05 -21.20 -7.10
CA GLY A 89 7.32 -22.43 -6.35
C GLY A 89 7.74 -22.24 -4.89
N GLY A 90 8.33 -21.11 -4.51
CA GLY A 90 8.88 -20.94 -3.16
C GLY A 90 8.36 -19.70 -2.44
N LEU A 91 8.27 -18.59 -3.15
CA LEU A 91 7.87 -17.32 -2.54
C LEU A 91 6.34 -17.23 -2.40
N GLU A 92 5.59 -17.78 -3.36
CA GLU A 92 4.13 -17.80 -3.33
C GLU A 92 3.60 -18.54 -2.10
N GLU A 93 4.10 -19.74 -1.81
CA GLU A 93 3.68 -20.54 -0.67
C GLU A 93 3.97 -19.82 0.68
N ARG A 94 5.16 -19.21 0.80
CA ARG A 94 5.54 -18.47 2.01
C ARG A 94 4.64 -17.25 2.19
N TRP A 95 4.42 -16.49 1.13
CA TRP A 95 3.55 -15.32 1.15
C TRP A 95 2.12 -15.71 1.51
N MET A 96 1.60 -16.77 0.89
CA MET A 96 0.28 -17.31 1.18
C MET A 96 0.12 -17.68 2.66
N ARG A 97 1.10 -18.39 3.22
CA ARG A 97 1.10 -18.77 4.64
C ARG A 97 1.08 -17.56 5.57
N GLU A 98 1.87 -16.53 5.27
CA GLU A 98 1.95 -15.31 6.11
C GLU A 98 0.64 -14.52 6.08
N ILE A 99 0.05 -14.31 4.90
CA ILE A 99 -1.21 -13.57 4.79
C ILE A 99 -2.36 -14.32 5.48
N LEU A 100 -2.46 -15.63 5.29
CA LEU A 100 -3.48 -16.45 5.93
C LEU A 100 -3.33 -16.47 7.45
N SER A 101 -2.10 -16.61 7.95
CA SER A 101 -1.78 -16.50 9.38
C SER A 101 -2.18 -15.13 9.94
N THR A 102 -1.93 -14.07 9.18
CA THR A 102 -2.32 -12.71 9.56
C THR A 102 -3.83 -12.57 9.64
N ILE A 103 -4.57 -13.00 8.62
CA ILE A 103 -6.05 -12.97 8.61
C ILE A 103 -6.63 -13.76 9.78
N ALA A 104 -6.10 -14.97 10.03
CA ALA A 104 -6.55 -15.82 11.14
C ALA A 104 -6.29 -15.16 12.51
N ARG A 105 -5.14 -14.51 12.67
CA ARG A 105 -4.75 -13.85 13.93
C ARG A 105 -5.64 -12.66 14.28
N PHE A 106 -5.96 -11.82 13.29
CA PHE A 106 -6.74 -10.60 13.54
C PHE A 106 -8.26 -10.85 13.69
N LYS A 107 -8.76 -11.96 13.20
CA LYS A 107 -10.17 -12.32 13.31
C LYS A 107 -11.13 -11.21 12.86
N ALA A 108 -10.73 -10.43 11.86
CA ALA A 108 -11.52 -9.33 11.34
C ALA A 108 -12.86 -9.82 10.74
N LYS A 109 -13.91 -8.99 10.84
CA LYS A 109 -15.21 -9.26 10.21
C LYS A 109 -15.24 -8.83 8.75
N PHE A 110 -14.37 -7.91 8.39
CA PHE A 110 -14.15 -7.43 7.03
C PHE A 110 -12.63 -7.38 6.77
N VAL A 111 -12.20 -8.02 5.69
CA VAL A 111 -10.80 -8.00 5.25
C VAL A 111 -10.75 -7.43 3.84
N ALA A 112 -9.92 -6.42 3.62
CA ALA A 112 -9.60 -5.91 2.30
C ALA A 112 -8.11 -6.18 2.01
N VAL A 113 -7.83 -6.85 0.91
CA VAL A 113 -6.47 -7.08 0.41
C VAL A 113 -6.32 -6.40 -0.93
N HIS A 114 -5.44 -5.43 -1.01
CA HIS A 114 -5.10 -4.72 -2.24
C HIS A 114 -3.78 -5.24 -2.80
N PHE A 115 -3.77 -5.52 -4.09
CA PHE A 115 -2.63 -6.08 -4.81
C PHE A 115 -2.13 -5.11 -5.85
N GLN A 116 -0.80 -4.99 -5.99
CA GLN A 116 -0.13 -4.28 -7.06
C GLN A 116 0.81 -5.26 -7.79
N GLU A 117 1.02 -5.04 -9.08
CA GLU A 117 1.83 -5.89 -9.97
C GLU A 117 1.35 -7.36 -10.02
N SER A 118 0.02 -7.56 -9.90
CA SER A 118 -0.57 -8.90 -10.06
C SER A 118 -0.27 -9.46 -11.45
N GLY A 119 0.22 -10.70 -11.48
CA GLY A 119 0.71 -11.36 -12.70
C GLY A 119 2.19 -11.14 -13.00
N GLY A 120 2.92 -10.36 -12.17
CA GLY A 120 4.36 -10.15 -12.32
C GLY A 120 4.71 -9.12 -13.40
N LYS A 121 5.96 -9.18 -13.92
CA LYS A 121 6.47 -8.23 -14.93
C LYS A 121 5.94 -8.49 -16.32
N ASN A 122 5.74 -9.76 -16.66
CA ASN A 122 5.23 -10.16 -17.97
C ASN A 122 3.71 -9.99 -18.00
N SER A 123 3.20 -9.52 -19.12
CA SER A 123 1.76 -9.43 -19.39
C SER A 123 1.43 -10.34 -20.57
N GLY A 124 0.38 -11.14 -20.44
CA GLY A 124 -0.03 -12.09 -21.47
C GLY A 124 -0.99 -13.13 -20.91
N GLU A 125 -1.33 -14.13 -21.72
CA GLU A 125 -2.28 -15.18 -21.34
C GLU A 125 -1.77 -15.98 -20.12
N ASP A 126 -0.46 -16.30 -20.05
CA ASP A 126 0.13 -17.00 -18.92
C ASP A 126 -0.02 -16.20 -17.63
N SER A 127 0.17 -14.89 -17.68
CA SER A 127 -0.04 -14.00 -16.54
C SER A 127 -1.49 -14.02 -16.07
N LEU A 128 -2.44 -13.97 -17.00
CA LEU A 128 -3.88 -14.07 -16.71
C LEU A 128 -4.23 -15.39 -16.01
N GLN A 129 -3.75 -16.52 -16.56
CA GLN A 129 -3.99 -17.85 -15.97
C GLN A 129 -3.33 -17.98 -14.59
N ASN A 130 -2.12 -17.45 -14.42
CA ASN A 130 -1.43 -17.44 -13.15
C ASN A 130 -2.21 -16.67 -12.08
N VAL A 131 -2.82 -15.53 -12.43
CA VAL A 131 -3.64 -14.76 -11.49
C VAL A 131 -4.94 -15.50 -11.15
N ARG A 132 -5.59 -16.13 -12.14
CA ARG A 132 -6.78 -16.97 -11.91
C ARG A 132 -6.48 -18.10 -10.94
N GLU A 133 -5.37 -18.79 -11.16
CA GLU A 133 -4.94 -19.91 -10.30
C GLU A 133 -4.59 -19.43 -8.89
N PHE A 134 -3.87 -18.32 -8.76
CA PHE A 134 -3.57 -17.70 -7.46
C PHE A 134 -4.86 -17.38 -6.68
N VAL A 135 -5.83 -16.74 -7.33
CA VAL A 135 -7.11 -16.40 -6.69
C VAL A 135 -7.86 -17.67 -6.26
N ARG A 136 -7.89 -18.70 -7.13
CA ARG A 136 -8.51 -19.99 -6.83
C ARG A 136 -7.86 -20.68 -5.62
N ILE A 137 -6.53 -20.72 -5.57
CA ILE A 137 -5.78 -21.32 -4.44
C ILE A 137 -6.03 -20.52 -3.16
N PHE A 138 -5.95 -19.19 -3.22
CA PHE A 138 -6.15 -18.33 -2.06
C PHE A 138 -7.55 -18.48 -1.47
N LEU A 139 -8.58 -18.34 -2.29
CA LEU A 139 -9.98 -18.46 -1.84
C LEU A 139 -10.38 -19.90 -1.50
N GLY A 140 -9.68 -20.90 -2.04
CA GLY A 140 -9.85 -22.32 -1.75
C GLY A 140 -9.45 -22.73 -0.33
N GLN A 141 -8.75 -21.87 0.42
CA GLN A 141 -8.27 -22.21 1.76
C GLN A 141 -9.43 -22.39 2.76
N ALA A 142 -9.46 -23.55 3.43
CA ALA A 142 -10.54 -23.92 4.35
C ALA A 142 -10.81 -22.86 5.43
N GLN A 143 -9.75 -22.32 6.03
CA GLN A 143 -9.84 -21.28 7.06
C GLN A 143 -10.50 -19.98 6.60
N LEU A 144 -10.49 -19.67 5.30
CA LEU A 144 -11.21 -18.52 4.74
C LEU A 144 -12.68 -18.88 4.53
N ARG A 145 -12.97 -20.04 3.94
CA ARG A 145 -14.35 -20.50 3.65
C ARG A 145 -15.20 -20.73 4.89
N GLU A 146 -14.57 -21.19 5.97
CA GLU A 146 -15.26 -21.38 7.24
C GLU A 146 -15.75 -20.06 7.85
N ARG A 147 -15.04 -18.97 7.59
CA ARG A 147 -15.27 -17.70 8.28
C ARG A 147 -15.97 -16.66 7.42
N TYR A 148 -15.68 -16.64 6.13
CA TYR A 148 -16.15 -15.63 5.18
C TYR A 148 -17.07 -16.29 4.15
N ASP A 149 -18.31 -15.81 4.08
CA ASP A 149 -19.33 -16.33 3.19
C ASP A 149 -19.62 -15.42 1.99
N ARG A 150 -19.06 -14.22 1.99
CA ARG A 150 -19.14 -13.24 0.91
C ARG A 150 -17.77 -12.80 0.49
N VAL A 151 -17.47 -12.98 -0.78
CA VAL A 151 -16.18 -12.66 -1.38
C VAL A 151 -16.41 -11.79 -2.60
N ARG A 152 -15.61 -10.74 -2.74
CA ARG A 152 -15.46 -9.96 -3.96
C ARG A 152 -13.99 -9.94 -4.32
N ALA A 153 -13.67 -10.39 -5.53
CA ALA A 153 -12.29 -10.43 -6.01
C ALA A 153 -12.22 -9.89 -7.45
N TRP A 154 -11.49 -8.82 -7.63
CA TRP A 154 -11.35 -8.15 -8.91
C TRP A 154 -9.88 -7.92 -9.23
N PHE A 155 -9.42 -8.42 -10.39
CA PHE A 155 -8.03 -8.30 -10.84
C PHE A 155 -8.01 -7.79 -12.27
N ASP A 156 -7.40 -6.62 -12.46
CA ASP A 156 -7.20 -6.03 -13.77
C ASP A 156 -6.06 -6.75 -14.50
N GLN A 157 -6.44 -7.61 -15.43
CA GLN A 157 -5.54 -8.36 -16.30
C GLN A 157 -5.88 -8.10 -17.79
N ASP A 158 -6.41 -6.90 -18.09
CA ASP A 158 -6.72 -6.48 -19.46
C ASP A 158 -5.46 -6.05 -20.22
N TYR A 159 -4.48 -6.92 -20.30
CA TYR A 159 -3.18 -6.67 -20.92
C TYR A 159 -3.27 -6.34 -22.43
N ARG A 160 -4.37 -6.66 -23.09
CA ARG A 160 -4.60 -6.36 -24.51
C ARG A 160 -4.93 -4.88 -24.74
N ARG A 161 -5.44 -4.20 -23.73
CA ARG A 161 -5.76 -2.77 -23.71
C ARG A 161 -4.81 -2.03 -22.79
N GLN A 162 -3.58 -1.86 -23.25
CA GLN A 162 -2.50 -1.27 -22.42
C GLN A 162 -2.81 0.12 -21.89
N GLU A 163 -3.66 0.89 -22.60
CA GLU A 163 -4.13 2.20 -22.17
C GLU A 163 -5.01 2.14 -20.90
N HIS A 164 -5.60 0.99 -20.60
CA HIS A 164 -6.45 0.77 -19.44
C HIS A 164 -5.85 -0.17 -18.42
N TYR A 165 -4.79 -0.91 -18.77
CA TYR A 165 -4.21 -1.96 -17.94
C TYR A 165 -3.40 -1.41 -16.76
N THR A 166 -3.73 -1.82 -15.54
CA THR A 166 -3.07 -1.38 -14.30
C THR A 166 -2.37 -2.50 -13.54
N ALA A 167 -2.70 -3.78 -13.77
CA ALA A 167 -2.27 -4.91 -12.95
C ALA A 167 -2.56 -4.75 -11.44
N LEU A 168 -3.62 -4.02 -11.12
CA LEU A 168 -4.16 -3.90 -9.77
C LEU A 168 -5.16 -5.00 -9.51
N GLY A 169 -5.24 -5.43 -8.25
CA GLY A 169 -6.26 -6.37 -7.80
C GLY A 169 -6.72 -6.05 -6.40
N CYS A 170 -7.89 -6.56 -6.05
CA CYS A 170 -8.41 -6.49 -4.69
C CYS A 170 -9.22 -7.74 -4.37
N ILE A 171 -9.15 -8.17 -3.10
CA ILE A 171 -9.98 -9.21 -2.53
C ILE A 171 -10.62 -8.64 -1.27
N TYR A 172 -11.94 -8.77 -1.18
CA TYR A 172 -12.72 -8.43 -0.01
C TYR A 172 -13.36 -9.68 0.55
N LEU A 173 -13.11 -9.96 1.84
CA LEU A 173 -13.67 -11.10 2.55
C LEU A 173 -14.58 -10.56 3.64
N VAL A 174 -15.84 -10.98 3.64
CA VAL A 174 -16.86 -10.53 4.57
C VAL A 174 -17.39 -11.69 5.38
N SER A 175 -17.31 -11.56 6.71
CA SER A 175 -17.72 -12.60 7.66
C SER A 175 -19.24 -12.80 7.67
N ARG A 176 -19.69 -14.03 7.85
CA ARG A 176 -21.11 -14.39 8.11
C ARG A 176 -21.79 -13.56 9.20
N SER A 177 -21.00 -13.15 10.20
CA SER A 177 -21.53 -12.37 11.32
C SER A 177 -21.81 -10.90 11.00
N LEU A 178 -21.30 -10.38 9.88
CA LEU A 178 -21.49 -8.98 9.45
C LEU A 178 -22.73 -8.91 8.53
N LYS A 179 -23.90 -8.58 9.07
CA LYS A 179 -25.17 -8.67 8.33
C LYS A 179 -25.52 -7.42 7.54
N ASP A 180 -25.20 -6.24 8.07
CA ASP A 180 -25.54 -4.96 7.47
C ASP A 180 -24.34 -4.40 6.71
N ILE A 181 -24.19 -4.84 5.45
CA ILE A 181 -23.14 -4.41 4.56
C ILE A 181 -23.67 -4.27 3.12
N SER A 182 -23.28 -3.18 2.48
CA SER A 182 -23.63 -2.88 1.09
C SER A 182 -22.41 -2.34 0.34
N LEU A 183 -22.44 -2.50 -0.95
CA LEU A 183 -21.42 -2.05 -1.89
C LEU A 183 -22.06 -1.05 -2.87
N TRP A 184 -21.35 0.02 -3.16
CA TRP A 184 -21.83 1.06 -4.07
C TRP A 184 -21.72 0.60 -5.52
N ASP A 185 -22.79 0.73 -6.23
CA ASP A 185 -22.85 0.60 -7.68
C ASP A 185 -22.59 1.98 -8.28
N PHE A 186 -21.45 2.12 -9.00
CA PHE A 186 -21.05 3.39 -9.60
C PHE A 186 -21.83 3.75 -10.85
N GLU A 187 -22.46 2.77 -11.51
CA GLU A 187 -23.31 2.99 -12.70
C GLU A 187 -24.70 3.44 -12.30
N GLU A 188 -25.31 2.73 -11.36
CA GLU A 188 -26.66 3.05 -10.88
C GLU A 188 -26.67 4.12 -9.75
N ALA A 189 -25.51 4.54 -9.28
CA ALA A 189 -25.35 5.52 -8.21
C ALA A 189 -26.16 5.16 -6.94
N THR A 190 -26.11 3.88 -6.53
CA THR A 190 -26.88 3.37 -5.39
C THR A 190 -26.13 2.29 -4.62
N PHE A 191 -26.51 2.07 -3.36
CA PHE A 191 -25.99 0.95 -2.58
C PHE A 191 -26.77 -0.33 -2.87
N LYS A 192 -26.07 -1.38 -3.26
CA LYS A 192 -26.61 -2.73 -3.37
C LYS A 192 -26.22 -3.53 -2.12
N ARG A 193 -27.15 -4.24 -1.53
CA ARG A 193 -26.86 -5.19 -0.44
C ARG A 193 -25.86 -6.22 -0.95
N LEU A 194 -24.86 -6.53 -0.12
CA LEU A 194 -23.86 -7.53 -0.50
C LEU A 194 -24.48 -8.94 -0.42
N GLU A 195 -24.59 -9.58 -1.58
CA GLU A 195 -25.09 -10.94 -1.70
C GLU A 195 -24.06 -11.96 -1.23
N ASP A 196 -24.55 -13.11 -0.73
CA ASP A 196 -23.72 -14.24 -0.31
C ASP A 196 -22.97 -14.84 -1.52
N GLY A 197 -21.85 -15.52 -1.24
CA GLY A 197 -21.06 -16.21 -2.24
C GLY A 197 -19.88 -15.42 -2.80
N GLU A 198 -19.22 -16.03 -3.76
CA GLU A 198 -18.00 -15.53 -4.39
C GLU A 198 -18.32 -14.88 -5.73
N HIS A 199 -17.95 -13.62 -5.89
CA HIS A 199 -18.01 -12.89 -7.16
C HIS A 199 -16.59 -12.50 -7.59
N ILE A 200 -16.07 -13.18 -8.59
CA ILE A 200 -14.68 -13.10 -9.03
C ILE A 200 -14.63 -12.64 -10.48
N SER A 201 -13.87 -11.56 -10.75
CA SER A 201 -13.56 -11.09 -12.11
C SER A 201 -12.06 -10.94 -12.26
N VAL A 202 -11.47 -11.68 -13.21
CA VAL A 202 -10.04 -11.61 -13.57
C VAL A 202 -9.94 -11.39 -15.07
N GLY A 203 -9.48 -10.22 -15.46
CA GLY A 203 -9.42 -9.78 -16.85
C GLY A 203 -9.76 -8.31 -17.00
N SER A 204 -10.65 -7.95 -17.93
CA SER A 204 -11.21 -6.60 -17.97
C SER A 204 -12.11 -6.34 -16.77
N LEU A 205 -12.00 -5.17 -16.18
CA LEU A 205 -12.87 -4.71 -15.09
C LEU A 205 -13.81 -3.57 -15.53
N LEU A 206 -13.92 -3.31 -16.83
CA LEU A 206 -14.73 -2.22 -17.37
C LEU A 206 -16.23 -2.43 -17.09
N ASP A 207 -16.67 -3.68 -17.08
CA ASP A 207 -18.08 -4.05 -16.90
C ASP A 207 -18.40 -4.39 -15.41
N VAL A 208 -17.54 -4.01 -14.46
CA VAL A 208 -17.76 -4.23 -13.02
C VAL A 208 -18.29 -2.95 -12.41
N PRO A 209 -19.61 -2.82 -12.14
CA PRO A 209 -20.20 -1.56 -11.69
C PRO A 209 -19.81 -1.16 -10.27
N PHE A 210 -19.26 -2.09 -9.49
CA PHE A 210 -18.92 -1.89 -8.08
C PHE A 210 -17.55 -1.31 -7.81
N LEU A 211 -16.79 -0.99 -8.85
CA LEU A 211 -15.49 -0.37 -8.70
C LEU A 211 -15.25 0.73 -9.76
N GLU A 212 -14.58 1.76 -9.34
CA GLU A 212 -14.01 2.76 -10.24
C GLU A 212 -12.55 2.41 -10.49
N LYS A 213 -12.17 2.27 -11.75
CA LYS A 213 -10.80 2.03 -12.20
C LYS A 213 -10.31 3.20 -13.04
N ALA A 214 -9.11 3.71 -12.71
CA ALA A 214 -8.47 4.69 -13.58
C ALA A 214 -6.96 4.47 -13.63
N LYS A 215 -6.40 4.60 -14.82
CA LYS A 215 -4.99 4.73 -15.09
C LYS A 215 -4.62 6.22 -15.09
N PHE A 216 -3.41 6.56 -14.66
CA PHE A 216 -2.98 7.96 -14.71
C PHE A 216 -2.88 8.44 -16.17
N PRO A 217 -3.29 9.69 -16.45
CA PRO A 217 -3.25 10.27 -17.80
C PRO A 217 -1.87 10.15 -18.44
N LEU A 218 -1.82 9.75 -19.71
CA LEU A 218 -0.56 9.53 -20.43
C LEU A 218 0.23 10.81 -20.69
N ASP A 219 -0.48 11.93 -20.84
CA ASP A 219 0.10 13.25 -21.03
C ASP A 219 0.80 13.80 -19.75
N PHE A 220 0.42 13.27 -18.57
CA PHE A 220 1.09 13.62 -17.34
C PHE A 220 2.51 13.06 -17.28
N PHE A 221 2.72 11.89 -17.87
CA PHE A 221 3.94 11.10 -17.74
C PHE A 221 4.34 10.47 -19.08
N PRO A 222 4.69 11.26 -20.10
CA PRO A 222 4.97 10.75 -21.44
C PRO A 222 6.10 9.72 -21.49
N LYS A 223 7.08 9.82 -20.56
CA LYS A 223 8.16 8.84 -20.39
C LYS A 223 7.66 7.48 -19.86
N PHE A 224 6.47 7.41 -19.27
CA PHE A 224 5.87 6.21 -18.67
C PHE A 224 4.62 5.76 -19.43
N LYS A 225 4.56 5.99 -20.73
CA LYS A 225 3.41 5.70 -21.60
C LYS A 225 2.80 4.31 -21.39
N TRP A 226 3.63 3.31 -21.14
CA TRP A 226 3.20 1.92 -20.93
C TRP A 226 3.18 1.54 -19.44
N SER A 227 3.24 2.49 -18.56
CA SER A 227 3.16 2.26 -17.12
C SER A 227 1.81 1.65 -16.73
N ARG A 228 1.84 0.70 -15.79
CA ARG A 228 0.64 0.08 -15.18
C ARG A 228 0.20 0.83 -13.92
N LYS A 229 0.44 2.15 -13.86
CA LYS A 229 0.18 2.97 -12.69
C LYS A 229 -1.21 3.58 -12.74
N GLY A 230 -1.91 3.54 -11.61
CA GLY A 230 -3.30 3.98 -11.51
C GLY A 230 -3.90 3.66 -10.15
N PHE A 231 -5.22 3.62 -10.08
CA PHE A 231 -5.93 3.26 -8.86
C PHE A 231 -7.22 2.47 -9.15
N LEU A 232 -7.68 1.74 -8.11
CA LEU A 232 -9.02 1.18 -8.00
C LEU A 232 -9.70 1.79 -6.78
N ARG A 233 -10.99 2.12 -6.88
CA ARG A 233 -11.80 2.62 -5.78
C ARG A 233 -13.05 1.76 -5.63
N THR A 234 -13.38 1.40 -4.40
CA THR A 234 -14.65 0.78 -4.02
C THR A 234 -15.27 1.58 -2.89
N ARG A 235 -16.60 1.65 -2.83
CA ARG A 235 -17.32 2.35 -1.77
C ARG A 235 -18.18 1.38 -0.99
N TRP A 236 -17.98 1.34 0.29
CA TRP A 236 -18.62 0.43 1.21
C TRP A 236 -19.54 1.16 2.19
N LYS A 237 -20.63 0.48 2.54
CA LYS A 237 -21.48 0.87 3.67
C LYS A 237 -21.55 -0.30 4.63
N ILE A 238 -21.09 -0.10 5.84
CA ILE A 238 -21.18 -1.06 6.94
C ILE A 238 -22.01 -0.40 8.04
N SER A 239 -23.22 -0.91 8.24
CA SER A 239 -24.23 -0.28 9.07
C SER A 239 -24.49 1.16 8.62
N LYS A 240 -24.21 2.16 9.45
CA LYS A 240 -24.36 3.57 9.09
C LYS A 240 -23.09 4.19 8.50
N CYS A 241 -21.95 3.51 8.60
CA CYS A 241 -20.67 4.05 8.15
C CYS A 241 -20.48 3.82 6.65
N ILE A 242 -20.26 4.91 5.92
CA ILE A 242 -19.92 4.89 4.49
C ILE A 242 -18.47 5.35 4.36
N PHE A 243 -17.67 4.62 3.57
CA PHE A 243 -16.28 4.94 3.31
C PHE A 243 -15.80 4.36 1.99
N ASP A 244 -14.76 4.97 1.45
CA ASP A 244 -14.09 4.46 0.25
C ASP A 244 -12.78 3.76 0.62
N LEU A 245 -12.47 2.72 -0.13
CA LEU A 245 -11.18 2.03 -0.12
C LEU A 245 -10.51 2.23 -1.48
N LEU A 246 -9.29 2.77 -1.47
CA LEU A 246 -8.51 3.03 -2.67
C LEU A 246 -7.25 2.20 -2.69
N ASN A 247 -7.10 1.39 -3.73
CA ASN A 247 -5.86 0.71 -4.09
C ASN A 247 -5.09 1.59 -5.06
N ILE A 248 -3.95 2.11 -4.63
CA ILE A 248 -3.11 3.03 -5.42
C ILE A 248 -1.78 2.38 -5.76
N HIS A 249 -1.30 2.63 -6.99
CA HIS A 249 0.06 2.29 -7.39
C HIS A 249 0.71 3.47 -8.12
N LEU A 250 1.55 4.23 -7.40
CA LEU A 250 2.26 5.39 -7.93
C LEU A 250 3.56 5.01 -8.65
N PHE A 251 4.18 5.99 -9.30
CA PHE A 251 5.39 5.80 -10.11
C PHE A 251 6.61 5.48 -9.24
N HIS A 252 7.37 4.47 -9.65
CA HIS A 252 8.65 4.13 -9.02
C HIS A 252 9.80 4.95 -9.63
N ASP A 253 10.93 4.99 -8.94
CA ASP A 253 12.15 5.56 -9.47
C ASP A 253 12.72 4.66 -10.58
N ALA A 254 13.04 5.24 -11.73
CA ALA A 254 13.68 4.50 -12.82
C ALA A 254 15.17 4.27 -12.55
N SER A 255 15.81 5.19 -11.81
CA SER A 255 17.24 5.11 -11.47
C SER A 255 17.51 5.70 -10.09
N ASN A 256 18.14 4.91 -9.22
CA ASN A 256 18.63 5.39 -7.92
C ASN A 256 19.75 6.44 -8.08
N LEU A 257 20.55 6.34 -9.15
CA LEU A 257 21.61 7.33 -9.41
C LEU A 257 21.01 8.70 -9.68
N VAL A 258 19.98 8.78 -10.53
CA VAL A 258 19.26 10.03 -10.79
C VAL A 258 18.56 10.54 -9.54
N SER A 259 17.99 9.65 -8.72
CA SER A 259 17.25 10.04 -7.51
C SER A 259 18.14 10.70 -6.43
N ILE A 260 19.45 10.47 -6.45
CA ILE A 260 20.39 11.09 -5.51
C ILE A 260 21.07 12.38 -6.03
N GLU A 261 20.89 12.72 -7.31
CA GLU A 261 21.51 13.93 -7.87
C GLU A 261 20.88 15.21 -7.33
N MET A 262 19.55 15.18 -7.14
CA MET A 262 18.80 16.34 -6.66
C MET A 262 17.66 15.97 -5.71
N THR A 263 17.29 16.91 -4.85
CA THR A 263 16.15 16.79 -3.92
C THR A 263 15.28 18.04 -4.04
N PRO A 264 13.95 17.88 -4.31
CA PRO A 264 13.27 16.63 -4.68
C PRO A 264 13.70 16.11 -6.06
N SER A 265 13.67 14.79 -6.25
CA SER A 265 13.94 14.17 -7.55
C SER A 265 12.79 14.39 -8.54
N GLU A 266 13.05 14.19 -9.85
CA GLU A 266 11.97 14.22 -10.86
C GLU A 266 10.88 13.19 -10.57
N TYR A 267 11.25 12.05 -9.99
CA TYR A 267 10.31 10.96 -9.66
C TYR A 267 9.38 11.35 -8.50
N THR A 268 9.87 12.11 -7.53
CA THR A 268 9.06 12.69 -6.45
C THR A 268 7.94 13.57 -7.01
N ASN A 269 8.28 14.43 -7.99
CA ASN A 269 7.29 15.30 -8.64
C ASN A 269 6.24 14.47 -9.42
N ASN A 270 6.65 13.39 -10.08
CA ASN A 270 5.72 12.50 -10.78
C ASN A 270 4.74 11.83 -9.81
N ARG A 271 5.22 11.35 -8.66
CA ARG A 271 4.36 10.76 -7.60
C ARG A 271 3.41 11.80 -7.01
N LYS A 272 3.93 12.99 -6.73
CA LYS A 272 3.11 14.10 -6.23
C LYS A 272 1.98 14.41 -7.20
N ARG A 273 2.27 14.63 -8.48
CA ARG A 273 1.26 14.93 -9.51
C ARG A 273 0.22 13.82 -9.65
N ALA A 274 0.64 12.55 -9.56
CA ALA A 274 -0.24 11.41 -9.63
C ALA A 274 -1.20 11.33 -8.43
N LEU A 275 -0.70 11.57 -7.22
CA LEU A 275 -1.55 11.56 -6.02
C LEU A 275 -2.48 12.76 -5.97
N ASP A 276 -2.00 13.96 -6.33
CA ASP A 276 -2.85 15.14 -6.49
C ASP A 276 -4.01 14.86 -7.45
N HIS A 277 -3.74 14.24 -8.61
CA HIS A 277 -4.79 13.85 -9.57
C HIS A 277 -5.86 12.94 -8.94
N VAL A 278 -5.46 11.96 -8.13
CA VAL A 278 -6.43 11.10 -7.43
C VAL A 278 -7.26 11.90 -6.44
N LEU A 279 -6.62 12.72 -5.60
CA LEU A 279 -7.30 13.50 -4.58
C LEU A 279 -8.25 14.54 -5.19
N ASP A 280 -7.84 15.17 -6.29
CA ASP A 280 -8.68 16.14 -7.01
C ASP A 280 -9.89 15.45 -7.65
N ARG A 281 -9.68 14.26 -8.24
CA ARG A 281 -10.77 13.45 -8.81
C ARG A 281 -11.79 13.04 -7.74
N LEU A 282 -11.34 12.67 -6.54
CA LEU A 282 -12.23 12.36 -5.42
C LEU A 282 -13.02 13.59 -4.95
N HIS A 283 -12.37 14.75 -4.90
CA HIS A 283 -12.99 15.99 -4.46
C HIS A 283 -14.02 16.52 -5.46
N HIS A 284 -13.73 16.42 -6.77
CA HIS A 284 -14.63 16.90 -7.84
C HIS A 284 -15.61 15.84 -8.35
N SER A 285 -15.70 14.70 -7.67
CA SER A 285 -16.65 13.64 -8.03
C SER A 285 -18.09 14.11 -7.82
N SER A 286 -18.99 13.71 -8.71
CA SER A 286 -20.44 13.90 -8.55
C SER A 286 -21.04 13.04 -7.43
N ILE A 287 -20.26 12.10 -6.90
CA ILE A 287 -20.68 11.20 -5.83
C ILE A 287 -20.41 11.88 -4.48
N PRO A 288 -21.32 11.80 -3.50
CA PRO A 288 -21.13 12.44 -2.19
C PRO A 288 -19.78 12.11 -1.55
N LEU A 289 -19.15 13.12 -0.95
CA LEU A 289 -17.89 12.94 -0.23
C LEU A 289 -18.11 12.05 1.00
N VAL A 290 -17.20 11.13 1.20
CA VAL A 290 -17.14 10.23 2.36
C VAL A 290 -15.69 10.09 2.79
N PRO A 291 -15.38 9.58 3.98
CA PRO A 291 -14.02 9.24 4.35
C PRO A 291 -13.38 8.29 3.35
N HIS A 292 -12.14 8.59 2.93
CA HIS A 292 -11.37 7.77 2.02
C HIS A 292 -10.18 7.15 2.75
N ILE A 293 -9.99 5.84 2.59
CA ILE A 293 -8.84 5.11 3.11
C ILE A 293 -8.00 4.66 1.91
N LEU A 294 -6.81 5.23 1.79
CA LEU A 294 -5.87 4.96 0.72
C LEU A 294 -4.81 3.99 1.22
N PHE A 295 -4.67 2.83 0.59
CA PHE A 295 -3.61 1.88 0.89
C PHE A 295 -3.21 1.11 -0.37
N GLY A 296 -1.92 1.12 -0.65
CA GLY A 296 -1.36 0.62 -1.90
C GLY A 296 0.16 0.76 -1.92
N ASP A 297 0.74 0.76 -3.10
CA ASP A 297 2.15 1.03 -3.32
C ASP A 297 2.36 2.48 -3.80
N PHE A 298 2.55 3.37 -2.86
CA PHE A 298 2.81 4.79 -3.15
C PHE A 298 4.20 5.02 -3.75
N ASN A 299 5.08 4.05 -3.67
CA ASN A 299 6.47 4.19 -4.09
C ASN A 299 7.19 5.42 -3.48
N PHE A 300 6.67 5.96 -2.37
CA PHE A 300 7.33 7.06 -1.66
C PHE A 300 8.73 6.65 -1.23
N ARG A 301 9.69 7.54 -1.44
CA ARG A 301 11.10 7.32 -1.12
C ARG A 301 11.53 8.27 -0.02
N LEU A 302 12.52 7.83 0.74
CA LEU A 302 13.26 8.73 1.58
C LEU A 302 13.99 9.75 0.70
N ASP A 303 14.38 10.87 1.28
CA ASP A 303 15.33 11.79 0.66
C ASP A 303 16.69 11.06 0.52
N ASN A 304 16.82 10.28 -0.55
CA ASN A 304 17.95 9.40 -0.78
C ASN A 304 19.26 10.15 -0.82
N LYS A 305 19.29 11.37 -1.35
CA LYS A 305 20.46 12.23 -1.37
C LYS A 305 20.95 12.48 0.05
N ARG A 306 20.10 13.01 0.92
CA ARG A 306 20.45 13.29 2.32
C ARG A 306 20.75 12.04 3.13
N VAL A 307 20.07 10.92 2.86
CA VAL A 307 20.38 9.64 3.49
C VAL A 307 21.80 9.22 3.15
N VAL A 308 22.19 9.25 1.87
CA VAL A 308 23.55 8.89 1.44
C VAL A 308 24.57 9.88 2.02
N GLU A 309 24.35 11.18 1.90
CA GLU A 309 25.24 12.21 2.46
C GLU A 309 25.48 12.02 3.96
N THR A 310 24.43 11.69 4.70
CA THR A 310 24.53 11.51 6.18
C THR A 310 25.22 10.22 6.56
N LEU A 311 24.85 9.09 5.91
CA LEU A 311 25.37 7.78 6.31
C LEU A 311 26.75 7.51 5.74
N CYS A 312 27.10 8.11 4.62
CA CYS A 312 28.39 7.95 3.96
C CYS A 312 29.34 9.13 4.22
N ALA A 313 29.02 10.02 5.17
CA ALA A 313 29.85 11.16 5.50
C ALA A 313 31.29 10.72 5.84
N GLY A 314 32.28 11.26 5.12
CA GLY A 314 33.71 10.93 5.31
C GLY A 314 34.12 9.55 4.75
N LEU A 315 33.23 8.79 4.11
CA LEU A 315 33.61 7.56 3.43
C LEU A 315 34.12 7.86 2.01
N PRO A 316 35.23 7.23 1.57
CA PRO A 316 35.70 7.35 0.20
C PRO A 316 34.66 6.77 -0.77
N GLN A 317 34.47 7.51 -1.86
CA GLN A 317 33.54 7.21 -2.91
C GLN A 317 34.29 6.80 -4.19
N GLN A 318 33.92 5.68 -4.77
CA GLN A 318 34.45 5.17 -6.03
C GLN A 318 33.34 5.21 -7.10
N HIS A 319 33.60 5.92 -8.19
CA HIS A 319 32.73 5.95 -9.37
C HIS A 319 33.24 4.94 -10.40
N ILE A 320 32.39 4.02 -10.78
CA ILE A 320 32.66 3.03 -11.82
C ILE A 320 31.83 3.42 -13.04
N ARG A 321 32.49 3.54 -14.19
CA ARG A 321 31.87 3.87 -15.48
C ARG A 321 31.99 2.66 -16.39
N LYS A 322 31.05 2.51 -17.28
CA LYS A 322 31.21 1.60 -18.43
C LYS A 322 31.94 2.32 -19.53
N ASP A 323 32.62 1.56 -20.36
CA ASP A 323 33.39 2.12 -21.50
C ASP A 323 32.46 2.93 -22.40
N GLY A 324 32.85 4.19 -22.67
CA GLY A 324 32.10 5.13 -23.48
C GLY A 324 30.99 5.88 -22.78
N GLU A 325 30.71 5.64 -21.49
CA GLU A 325 29.70 6.38 -20.73
C GLU A 325 30.34 7.60 -19.99
N SER A 326 29.69 8.76 -20.10
CA SER A 326 30.09 9.99 -19.38
C SER A 326 29.68 9.94 -17.91
N SER A 327 28.55 9.32 -17.59
CA SER A 327 27.99 9.19 -16.25
C SER A 327 28.39 7.88 -15.58
N PRO A 328 28.53 7.83 -14.24
CA PRO A 328 28.81 6.59 -13.53
C PRO A 328 27.65 5.60 -13.67
N SER A 329 27.97 4.35 -13.96
CA SER A 329 27.00 3.25 -13.94
C SER A 329 26.84 2.63 -12.54
N LYS A 330 27.84 2.90 -11.66
CA LYS A 330 27.87 2.38 -10.29
C LYS A 330 28.68 3.31 -9.39
N ILE A 331 28.21 3.49 -8.16
CA ILE A 331 28.91 4.24 -7.09
C ILE A 331 29.06 3.30 -5.90
N VAL A 332 30.27 3.22 -5.34
CA VAL A 332 30.58 2.37 -4.18
C VAL A 332 31.21 3.23 -3.08
N PHE A 333 30.67 3.14 -1.89
CA PHE A 333 31.26 3.74 -0.68
C PHE A 333 31.94 2.64 0.14
N ARG A 334 33.15 2.92 0.66
CA ARG A 334 33.94 1.97 1.42
C ARG A 334 34.27 2.51 2.81
N ASP A 335 34.30 1.62 3.79
CA ASP A 335 34.69 1.94 5.16
C ASP A 335 36.17 1.57 5.39
N ARG A 336 37.06 2.53 5.31
CA ARG A 336 38.52 2.36 5.54
C ARG A 336 38.82 1.84 6.94
N LYS A 337 37.99 2.20 7.93
CA LYS A 337 38.15 1.73 9.33
C LYS A 337 37.81 0.27 9.52
N LYS A 338 37.06 -0.31 8.58
CA LYS A 338 36.67 -1.71 8.55
C LYS A 338 37.35 -2.47 7.37
N ALA A 339 38.66 -2.35 7.24
CA ALA A 339 39.44 -3.05 6.21
C ALA A 339 38.90 -2.78 4.76
N ASP A 340 38.54 -1.54 4.48
CA ASP A 340 38.05 -1.09 3.17
C ASP A 340 36.78 -1.85 2.69
N LYS A 341 36.00 -2.35 3.65
CA LYS A 341 34.77 -3.08 3.37
C LYS A 341 33.75 -2.19 2.67
N VAL A 342 33.03 -2.73 1.69
CA VAL A 342 31.94 -2.02 1.02
C VAL A 342 30.82 -1.71 2.03
N PHE A 343 30.47 -0.44 2.14
CA PHE A 343 29.40 0.05 2.99
C PHE A 343 28.08 0.22 2.24
N LEU A 344 28.14 0.91 1.06
CA LEU A 344 26.98 1.15 0.20
C LEU A 344 27.34 0.91 -1.25
N THR A 345 26.46 0.24 -1.99
CA THR A 345 26.51 0.13 -3.46
C THR A 345 25.27 0.78 -4.05
N LEU A 346 25.48 1.67 -5.02
CA LEU A 346 24.45 2.34 -5.80
C LEU A 346 24.61 2.01 -7.27
N GLU A 347 23.56 1.53 -7.89
CA GLU A 347 23.41 1.33 -9.34
C GLU A 347 22.00 1.81 -9.74
N PRO A 348 21.65 1.95 -11.01
CA PRO A 348 20.34 2.42 -11.41
C PRO A 348 19.17 1.69 -10.72
N ARG A 349 19.32 0.37 -10.49
CA ARG A 349 18.28 -0.46 -9.85
C ARG A 349 18.74 -1.14 -8.55
N ILE A 350 19.89 -0.76 -8.02
CA ILE A 350 20.45 -1.29 -6.79
C ILE A 350 20.76 -0.14 -5.83
N PHE A 351 20.16 -0.19 -4.65
CA PHE A 351 20.48 0.65 -3.52
C PHE A 351 20.73 -0.29 -2.33
N LYS A 352 21.99 -0.67 -2.12
CA LYS A 352 22.32 -1.72 -1.18
C LYS A 352 23.30 -1.27 -0.11
N PHE A 353 22.83 -1.11 1.13
CA PHE A 353 23.69 -1.08 2.30
C PHE A 353 24.12 -2.49 2.64
N HIS A 354 25.43 -2.71 2.84
CA HIS A 354 25.98 -4.02 3.15
C HIS A 354 25.83 -4.41 4.63
N ASP A 355 25.50 -3.46 5.51
CA ASP A 355 25.08 -3.69 6.88
C ASP A 355 23.59 -3.37 7.03
N GLU A 356 22.76 -4.37 6.85
CA GLU A 356 21.29 -4.21 6.93
C GLU A 356 20.80 -3.91 8.35
N SER A 357 21.61 -4.14 9.40
CA SER A 357 21.23 -3.85 10.77
C SER A 357 20.91 -2.37 11.00
N ILE A 358 21.50 -1.49 10.19
CA ILE A 358 21.28 -0.05 10.22
C ILE A 358 19.82 0.33 10.06
N PHE A 359 19.05 -0.44 9.28
CA PHE A 359 17.62 -0.19 9.02
C PHE A 359 16.72 -0.90 10.04
N ARG A 360 17.21 -1.97 10.65
CA ARG A 360 16.44 -2.77 11.63
C ARG A 360 16.43 -2.16 13.01
N TYR A 361 17.45 -1.34 13.32
CA TYR A 361 17.57 -0.71 14.62
C TYR A 361 16.41 0.26 14.89
N HIS A 362 15.65 0.02 15.95
CA HIS A 362 14.44 0.75 16.31
C HIS A 362 13.44 0.89 15.13
N ASN A 363 13.28 -0.18 14.33
CA ASN A 363 12.37 -0.20 13.16
C ASN A 363 12.61 0.96 12.19
N GLY A 364 13.88 1.33 11.97
CA GLY A 364 14.23 2.39 11.04
C GLY A 364 13.81 3.80 11.47
N LYS A 365 13.37 4.00 12.71
CA LYS A 365 12.87 5.30 13.22
C LYS A 365 13.80 6.48 12.94
N LYS A 366 15.12 6.26 12.91
CA LYS A 366 16.10 7.30 12.58
C LYS A 366 15.97 7.84 11.15
N PHE A 367 15.31 7.09 10.25
CA PHE A 367 15.09 7.49 8.86
C PHE A 367 13.79 8.27 8.65
N SER A 368 12.86 8.29 9.62
CA SER A 368 11.59 9.02 9.50
C SER A 368 11.77 10.50 9.16
N LYS A 369 12.84 11.12 9.62
CA LYS A 369 13.20 12.52 9.29
C LYS A 369 13.50 12.77 7.81
N TYR A 370 13.76 11.70 7.04
CA TYR A 370 14.01 11.75 5.60
C TYR A 370 12.77 11.40 4.77
N ASN A 371 11.66 11.01 5.41
CA ASN A 371 10.38 10.77 4.75
C ASN A 371 9.71 12.15 4.51
N LYS A 372 9.94 12.73 3.33
CA LYS A 372 9.51 14.08 2.97
C LYS A 372 8.42 14.12 1.90
N GLU A 373 8.22 13.04 1.16
CA GLU A 373 7.26 13.03 0.06
C GLU A 373 5.82 13.22 0.54
N PHE A 374 5.49 12.68 1.71
CA PHE A 374 4.17 12.86 2.32
C PHE A 374 3.92 14.30 2.80
N ASP A 375 4.97 15.08 3.11
CA ASP A 375 4.82 16.44 3.64
C ASP A 375 3.96 17.35 2.74
N ALA A 376 3.95 17.10 1.43
CA ALA A 376 3.17 17.84 0.45
C ALA A 376 1.65 17.58 0.52
N PHE A 377 1.20 16.63 1.33
CA PHE A 377 -0.20 16.18 1.41
C PHE A 377 -0.78 16.29 2.82
N LYS A 378 -0.05 16.80 3.80
CA LYS A 378 -0.45 16.86 5.22
C LYS A 378 -1.70 17.70 5.50
N ASP A 379 -2.05 18.59 4.58
CA ASP A 379 -3.28 19.38 4.59
C ASP A 379 -4.50 18.63 4.02
N ARG A 380 -4.26 17.55 3.27
CA ARG A 380 -5.28 16.76 2.58
C ARG A 380 -5.38 15.32 3.06
N LEU A 381 -4.29 14.78 3.60
CA LEU A 381 -4.17 13.39 4.01
C LEU A 381 -3.60 13.29 5.42
N PHE A 382 -4.09 12.31 6.14
CA PHE A 382 -3.56 11.88 7.41
C PHE A 382 -2.86 10.52 7.24
N GLU A 383 -1.66 10.38 7.80
CA GLU A 383 -0.90 9.12 7.81
C GLU A 383 -0.94 8.51 9.21
N PHE A 384 -1.29 7.24 9.29
CA PHE A 384 -1.17 6.50 10.55
C PHE A 384 0.31 6.28 10.91
N ASP A 385 0.59 6.18 12.20
CA ASP A 385 1.95 5.95 12.70
C ASP A 385 2.60 4.73 12.02
N ILE A 386 3.68 4.98 11.28
CA ILE A 386 4.49 3.93 10.65
C ILE A 386 5.44 3.37 11.70
N SER A 387 5.31 2.10 12.05
CA SER A 387 6.16 1.41 13.03
C SER A 387 7.00 0.28 12.42
N PHE A 388 7.23 0.33 11.12
CA PHE A 388 8.00 -0.69 10.38
C PHE A 388 9.19 -0.08 9.64
N ILE A 389 10.10 -0.95 9.24
CA ILE A 389 11.29 -0.61 8.47
C ILE A 389 10.83 -0.16 7.06
N PRO A 390 11.39 0.94 6.51
CA PRO A 390 11.13 1.31 5.13
C PRO A 390 11.35 0.13 4.17
N SER A 391 10.38 -0.16 3.34
CA SER A 391 10.40 -1.31 2.42
C SER A 391 11.05 -1.00 1.07
N CYS A 392 11.26 0.28 0.80
CA CYS A 392 11.83 0.78 -0.45
C CYS A 392 12.95 1.79 -0.18
N PHE A 393 14.12 1.48 -0.70
CA PHE A 393 15.26 2.36 -0.87
C PHE A 393 15.54 2.51 -2.34
#